data_d85f68bf1aeb3fc603a5167240775744
#
_entry.id   d85f68bf1aeb3fc603a5167240775744
#
_cell.length_a   1.000
_cell.length_b   1.000
_cell.length_c   1.000
_cell.angle_alpha   90.00
_cell.angle_beta   90.00
_cell.angle_gamma   90.00
#
_symmetry.space_group_name_H-M   'P 1'
#
loop_
_entity.id
_entity.type
_entity.pdbx_description
1 polymer ?
#
loop_
_entity_poly.entity_id
_entity_poly.type
_entity_poly.pdbx_seq_one_letter_code
_entity_poly.pdbx_strand_id
1 'polypeptide(L)'
;MMSLILRRRGALVLPVLAVAGVAAACSDESKPDGANSSGSASAGSASASGSASAGSPSSVVLETSVDAVPTRVEVGPLVRVGKRSVLRLHLTTEGESINVATSFEGWKREPYTMQGILVMSLTEAEARVWGETDMSNLIAKPWTKEEGIVLAPTFGEIPAGLKSVTVLLPNLGVVTGVSVVDEAEAGFDAAGAIAEAQIDDAIAGPFVLSPFTAAADGSSQTSVGADSVTVSVSGDVAFATDSADLSAEADAALASVTEQLGLYPSGGTLTVTGHTDDVADDAYNQGLSERRAQAVADRLGSLTDLSKWSVSVVGKGESEPRAEGTSDEARAANRRVEVLAEPADPSEAERTQQERRAQGREPEARGVVGTGAQGVDVEGPGDAYTAVLHLALPRVQRVGSWLVGNVELTPSGDDLNTSIDRFKLPYPLSTQWKGDHNEGAGTDSFTLLQGGTRVMAAQYEAPDGYVPAMTVKISGSKQDGKFLLGVVWPDTGQDTVTLDLPGYGKDNSQGVVARLTDIPVEN
;
A
#
# COMPACT_ATOMS: atom_id res chain seq x y z
N MET A 1 8.19 -8.76 -51.17
CA MET A 1 8.63 -10.15 -51.35
C MET A 1 8.36 -10.89 -50.06
N MET A 2 7.39 -11.78 -50.17
CA MET A 2 6.87 -12.69 -49.14
C MET A 2 7.93 -13.71 -48.70
N SER A 3 7.94 -14.08 -47.46
CA SER A 3 8.21 -15.47 -47.10
C SER A 3 7.54 -15.82 -45.77
N LEU A 4 6.46 -16.59 -45.90
CA LEU A 4 5.76 -17.34 -44.86
C LEU A 4 6.67 -18.50 -44.39
N ILE A 5 6.75 -18.74 -43.09
CA ILE A 5 7.15 -20.05 -42.57
C ILE A 5 6.09 -20.54 -41.59
N LEU A 6 5.30 -21.49 -42.10
CA LEU A 6 4.44 -22.38 -41.30
C LEU A 6 5.34 -23.33 -40.49
N ARG A 7 5.07 -23.50 -39.18
CA ARG A 7 5.51 -24.69 -38.46
C ARG A 7 4.33 -25.43 -37.80
N ARG A 8 4.34 -26.71 -38.08
CA ARG A 8 3.34 -27.76 -37.85
C ARG A 8 3.08 -28.02 -36.37
N ARG A 9 1.82 -28.26 -36.06
CA ARG A 9 1.33 -28.91 -34.84
C ARG A 9 1.73 -30.39 -34.83
N GLY A 10 2.38 -30.86 -33.75
CA GLY A 10 2.54 -32.26 -33.42
C GLY A 10 1.64 -32.61 -32.26
N ALA A 11 0.68 -33.50 -32.46
CA ALA A 11 -0.15 -34.07 -31.41
C ALA A 11 0.62 -35.17 -30.70
N LEU A 12 0.71 -35.10 -29.35
CA LEU A 12 1.16 -36.21 -28.52
C LEU A 12 -0.05 -36.86 -27.86
N VAL A 13 -0.25 -38.14 -28.17
CA VAL A 13 -1.24 -39.03 -27.56
C VAL A 13 -0.61 -39.65 -26.31
N LEU A 14 -1.25 -39.54 -25.17
CA LEU A 14 -0.90 -40.27 -23.96
C LEU A 14 -1.82 -41.47 -23.76
N PRO A 15 -1.31 -42.64 -23.35
CA PRO A 15 -2.13 -43.80 -23.04
C PRO A 15 -2.68 -43.76 -21.63
N VAL A 16 -3.95 -44.07 -21.51
CA VAL A 16 -4.67 -44.36 -20.25
C VAL A 16 -4.27 -45.75 -19.73
N LEU A 17 -3.82 -45.82 -18.51
CA LEU A 17 -3.69 -47.08 -17.77
C LEU A 17 -4.73 -47.11 -16.65
N ALA A 18 -5.72 -48.00 -16.78
CA ALA A 18 -6.68 -48.33 -15.75
C ALA A 18 -6.08 -49.44 -14.85
N VAL A 19 -6.16 -49.25 -13.54
CA VAL A 19 -6.00 -50.36 -12.58
C VAL A 19 -7.20 -50.39 -11.64
N ALA A 20 -7.84 -51.54 -11.63
CA ALA A 20 -9.05 -51.87 -10.88
C ALA A 20 -8.75 -52.25 -9.43
N GLY A 21 -9.75 -52.05 -8.61
CA GLY A 21 -9.93 -52.13 -7.21
C GLY A 21 -9.53 -53.39 -6.44
N VAL A 22 -9.60 -53.28 -5.14
CA VAL A 22 -10.13 -54.34 -4.21
C VAL A 22 -10.71 -53.64 -3.00
N ALA A 23 -11.97 -53.98 -2.70
CA ALA A 23 -12.67 -53.63 -1.47
C ALA A 23 -12.38 -54.70 -0.39
N ALA A 24 -12.30 -54.28 0.85
CA ALA A 24 -12.56 -55.17 1.99
C ALA A 24 -13.21 -54.39 3.13
N ALA A 25 -14.34 -54.85 3.55
CA ALA A 25 -15.24 -54.38 4.58
C ALA A 25 -14.93 -54.99 5.98
N CYS A 26 -15.67 -54.45 6.93
CA CYS A 26 -16.13 -54.96 8.25
C CYS A 26 -15.65 -54.16 9.45
N SER A 27 -16.58 -53.39 10.04
CA SER A 27 -17.45 -53.67 11.22
C SER A 27 -16.70 -53.57 12.56
N ASP A 28 -17.15 -52.99 13.66
CA ASP A 28 -18.46 -52.83 14.26
C ASP A 28 -18.39 -51.91 15.49
N GLU A 29 -19.50 -51.24 15.73
CA GLU A 29 -20.11 -50.85 17.02
C GLU A 29 -19.30 -50.44 18.27
N SER A 30 -19.57 -49.25 18.82
CA SER A 30 -20.42 -49.05 20.01
C SER A 30 -20.46 -47.61 20.50
N LYS A 31 -21.68 -47.05 20.60
CA LYS A 31 -22.02 -45.93 21.49
C LYS A 31 -22.12 -46.38 22.93
N PRO A 32 -21.99 -45.50 23.92
CA PRO A 32 -23.18 -44.87 24.48
C PRO A 32 -23.07 -43.39 24.89
N ASP A 33 -24.22 -42.79 24.80
CA ASP A 33 -24.87 -41.64 25.43
C ASP A 33 -24.21 -40.87 26.58
N GLY A 34 -24.41 -39.52 26.48
CA GLY A 34 -24.91 -38.75 27.63
C GLY A 34 -24.09 -37.56 28.06
N ALA A 35 -24.61 -36.41 27.82
CA ALA A 35 -24.88 -35.32 28.74
C ALA A 35 -24.52 -33.93 28.22
N ASN A 36 -25.58 -33.20 28.08
CA ASN A 36 -25.73 -31.76 27.91
C ASN A 36 -24.92 -30.94 28.93
N SER A 37 -24.12 -29.97 28.48
CA SER A 37 -23.91 -28.73 29.25
C SER A 37 -23.62 -27.56 28.33
N SER A 38 -24.55 -26.62 28.34
CA SER A 38 -24.46 -25.29 27.78
C SER A 38 -23.28 -24.51 28.40
N GLY A 39 -22.33 -24.10 27.58
CA GLY A 39 -21.23 -23.21 27.95
C GLY A 39 -21.12 -22.09 26.92
N SER A 40 -21.49 -20.89 27.34
CA SER A 40 -21.31 -19.65 26.59
C SER A 40 -19.86 -19.45 26.22
N ALA A 41 -19.60 -19.29 24.92
CA ALA A 41 -18.30 -18.91 24.40
C ALA A 41 -18.08 -17.41 24.66
N SER A 42 -17.18 -17.10 25.58
CA SER A 42 -16.59 -15.76 25.69
C SER A 42 -15.52 -15.63 24.60
N ALA A 43 -15.64 -14.58 23.80
CA ALA A 43 -14.62 -14.17 22.82
C ALA A 43 -13.31 -13.87 23.58
N GLY A 44 -12.33 -14.75 23.41
CA GLY A 44 -10.98 -14.53 23.89
C GLY A 44 -10.22 -13.68 22.89
N SER A 45 -9.86 -12.47 23.29
CA SER A 45 -8.88 -11.64 22.58
C SER A 45 -7.53 -12.37 22.59
N ALA A 46 -7.04 -12.75 21.43
CA ALA A 46 -5.70 -13.28 21.29
C ALA A 46 -4.67 -12.15 21.40
N SER A 47 -4.14 -11.96 22.60
CA SER A 47 -2.91 -11.21 22.83
C SER A 47 -1.76 -11.98 22.20
N ALA A 48 -1.03 -11.38 21.28
CA ALA A 48 0.23 -11.91 20.78
C ALA A 48 1.31 -11.75 21.86
N SER A 49 1.33 -12.63 22.86
CA SER A 49 2.44 -12.80 23.80
C SER A 49 3.14 -14.12 23.47
N GLY A 50 4.12 -14.04 22.55
CA GLY A 50 5.03 -15.15 22.31
C GLY A 50 6.02 -15.28 23.44
N SER A 51 5.88 -16.28 24.31
CA SER A 51 6.95 -16.72 25.21
C SER A 51 7.98 -17.48 24.39
N ALA A 52 9.13 -16.85 24.14
CA ALA A 52 10.26 -17.45 23.44
C ALA A 52 10.85 -18.59 24.30
N SER A 53 10.77 -19.81 23.77
CA SER A 53 11.64 -20.93 24.15
C SER A 53 13.00 -20.69 23.49
N ALA A 54 14.07 -20.68 24.28
CA ALA A 54 15.43 -20.48 23.79
C ALA A 54 15.82 -21.61 22.83
N GLY A 55 16.03 -21.29 21.53
CA GLY A 55 16.65 -22.21 20.59
C GLY A 55 16.18 -22.18 19.12
N SER A 56 15.09 -21.52 18.78
CA SER A 56 14.67 -21.39 17.38
C SER A 56 14.29 -19.93 17.07
N PRO A 57 14.69 -19.39 15.90
CA PRO A 57 14.28 -18.04 15.51
C PRO A 57 12.75 -17.99 15.43
N SER A 58 12.14 -17.04 16.16
CA SER A 58 10.68 -16.95 16.28
C SER A 58 10.07 -16.40 14.99
N SER A 59 9.13 -17.13 14.41
CA SER A 59 8.22 -16.60 13.38
C SER A 59 7.12 -15.77 14.04
N VAL A 60 6.61 -14.76 13.31
CA VAL A 60 5.38 -14.04 13.65
C VAL A 60 4.22 -14.73 12.95
N VAL A 61 3.11 -14.91 13.67
CA VAL A 61 1.92 -15.60 13.13
C VAL A 61 0.87 -14.58 12.72
N LEU A 62 0.31 -14.80 11.53
CA LEU A 62 -0.82 -14.04 10.99
C LEU A 62 -1.95 -15.02 10.68
N GLU A 63 -3.16 -14.72 11.20
CA GLU A 63 -4.37 -15.46 10.89
C GLU A 63 -5.18 -14.66 9.87
N THR A 64 -5.44 -15.25 8.70
CA THR A 64 -6.13 -14.62 7.57
C THR A 64 -6.93 -15.67 6.79
N SER A 65 -7.36 -15.34 5.57
CA SER A 65 -7.94 -16.33 4.64
C SER A 65 -7.30 -16.23 3.26
N VAL A 66 -7.15 -17.36 2.60
CA VAL A 66 -6.78 -17.48 1.18
C VAL A 66 -7.89 -18.26 0.49
N ASP A 67 -8.47 -17.72 -0.58
CA ASP A 67 -9.61 -18.32 -1.30
C ASP A 67 -10.77 -18.74 -0.37
N ALA A 68 -11.10 -17.89 0.62
CA ALA A 68 -12.07 -18.13 1.67
C ALA A 68 -11.69 -19.22 2.71
N VAL A 69 -10.54 -19.86 2.57
CA VAL A 69 -10.06 -20.86 3.50
C VAL A 69 -9.28 -20.19 4.63
N PRO A 70 -9.67 -20.38 5.90
CA PRO A 70 -8.90 -19.89 7.03
C PRO A 70 -7.46 -20.40 6.97
N THR A 71 -6.51 -19.49 6.97
CA THR A 71 -5.09 -19.75 6.72
C THR A 71 -4.24 -19.15 7.82
N ARG A 72 -3.40 -19.97 8.41
CA ARG A 72 -2.35 -19.56 9.33
C ARG A 72 -1.06 -19.34 8.54
N VAL A 73 -0.50 -18.15 8.64
CA VAL A 73 0.76 -17.77 7.98
C VAL A 73 1.82 -17.54 9.04
N GLU A 74 2.87 -18.35 9.04
CA GLU A 74 4.07 -18.14 9.85
C GLU A 74 5.07 -17.35 9.01
N VAL A 75 5.45 -16.15 9.48
CA VAL A 75 6.30 -15.20 8.77
C VAL A 75 7.65 -15.10 9.48
N GLY A 76 8.71 -15.43 8.78
CA GLY A 76 10.07 -15.36 9.27
C GLY A 76 10.67 -16.71 9.70
N PRO A 77 11.94 -16.69 10.04
CA PRO A 77 12.83 -15.51 10.05
C PRO A 77 13.20 -14.99 8.66
N LEU A 78 13.69 -13.75 8.60
CA LEU A 78 14.44 -13.22 7.47
C LEU A 78 15.92 -13.57 7.68
N VAL A 79 16.52 -14.31 6.76
CA VAL A 79 17.87 -14.86 6.87
C VAL A 79 18.82 -14.13 5.95
N ARG A 80 19.94 -13.62 6.47
CA ARG A 80 21.02 -13.05 5.65
C ARG A 80 21.89 -14.15 5.06
N VAL A 81 22.12 -14.10 3.73
CA VAL A 81 23.01 -15.02 3.01
C VAL A 81 23.88 -14.20 2.05
N GLY A 82 25.08 -13.86 2.47
CA GLY A 82 25.99 -13.02 1.69
C GLY A 82 25.39 -11.64 1.40
N LYS A 83 25.21 -11.30 0.12
CA LYS A 83 24.60 -10.04 -0.33
C LYS A 83 23.08 -10.15 -0.58
N ARG A 84 22.46 -11.17 -0.07
CA ARG A 84 21.01 -11.41 -0.23
C ARG A 84 20.39 -11.80 1.09
N SER A 85 19.08 -11.83 1.11
CA SER A 85 18.31 -12.38 2.21
C SER A 85 17.13 -13.19 1.71
N VAL A 86 16.66 -14.11 2.54
CA VAL A 86 15.53 -15.01 2.27
C VAL A 86 14.58 -14.95 3.44
N LEU A 87 13.31 -14.73 3.16
CA LEU A 87 12.25 -14.82 4.15
C LEU A 87 11.60 -16.21 4.09
N ARG A 88 11.41 -16.86 5.23
CA ARG A 88 10.60 -18.06 5.26
C ARG A 88 9.13 -17.70 5.49
N LEU A 89 8.25 -18.21 4.64
CA LEU A 89 6.80 -18.15 4.82
C LEU A 89 6.27 -19.58 4.86
N HIS A 90 5.41 -19.89 5.84
CA HIS A 90 4.76 -21.17 5.93
C HIS A 90 3.26 -21.00 6.13
N LEU A 91 2.48 -21.40 5.13
CA LEU A 91 1.03 -21.28 5.09
C LEU A 91 0.41 -22.65 5.37
N THR A 92 -0.47 -22.71 6.36
CA THR A 92 -1.20 -23.93 6.74
C THR A 92 -2.69 -23.66 6.86
N THR A 93 -3.49 -24.70 6.59
CA THR A 93 -4.96 -24.68 6.70
C THR A 93 -5.46 -25.89 7.47
N GLU A 94 -6.72 -25.90 7.87
CA GLU A 94 -7.33 -27.06 8.55
C GLU A 94 -7.76 -28.16 7.56
N GLY A 95 -6.92 -28.45 6.56
CA GLY A 95 -7.08 -29.59 5.66
C GLY A 95 -7.69 -29.32 4.30
N GLU A 96 -7.95 -28.05 3.97
CA GLU A 96 -8.36 -27.62 2.64
C GLU A 96 -7.16 -27.11 1.83
N SER A 97 -7.17 -27.33 0.51
CA SER A 97 -6.15 -26.80 -0.38
C SER A 97 -6.40 -25.32 -0.66
N ILE A 98 -5.34 -24.55 -0.74
CA ILE A 98 -5.36 -23.14 -1.12
C ILE A 98 -4.53 -22.91 -2.38
N ASN A 99 -4.89 -21.86 -3.14
CA ASN A 99 -4.10 -21.41 -4.29
C ASN A 99 -3.50 -20.03 -3.99
N VAL A 100 -2.20 -19.98 -3.82
CA VAL A 100 -1.48 -18.72 -3.52
C VAL A 100 -0.97 -17.99 -4.76
N ALA A 101 -1.25 -18.50 -5.96
CA ALA A 101 -0.67 -17.97 -7.19
C ALA A 101 -0.99 -16.48 -7.43
N THR A 102 -2.16 -16.01 -6.99
CA THR A 102 -2.57 -14.61 -7.12
C THR A 102 -2.48 -13.82 -5.83
N SER A 103 -2.10 -14.44 -4.71
CA SER A 103 -2.13 -13.80 -3.39
C SER A 103 -1.03 -12.75 -3.19
N PHE A 104 0.08 -12.87 -3.91
CA PHE A 104 1.26 -12.03 -3.72
C PHE A 104 1.58 -11.13 -4.92
N GLU A 105 0.64 -10.99 -5.85
CA GLU A 105 0.84 -10.13 -7.02
C GLU A 105 1.09 -8.68 -6.60
N GLY A 106 2.20 -8.14 -7.09
CA GLY A 106 2.50 -6.72 -6.99
C GLY A 106 1.89 -5.94 -8.14
N TRP A 107 1.84 -4.64 -7.98
CA TRP A 107 1.38 -3.74 -9.03
C TRP A 107 2.35 -3.73 -10.23
N LYS A 108 1.85 -3.88 -11.45
CA LYS A 108 2.62 -3.90 -12.74
C LYS A 108 3.80 -4.88 -12.77
N ARG A 109 3.70 -6.00 -12.09
CA ARG A 109 4.74 -7.03 -12.08
C ARG A 109 4.26 -8.31 -12.74
N GLU A 110 5.19 -9.23 -12.98
CA GLU A 110 4.85 -10.51 -13.60
C GLU A 110 3.77 -11.24 -12.77
N PRO A 111 2.69 -11.71 -13.41
CA PRO A 111 1.61 -12.41 -12.70
C PRO A 111 2.11 -13.73 -12.11
N TYR A 112 1.47 -14.13 -11.02
CA TYR A 112 1.76 -15.40 -10.32
C TYR A 112 3.15 -15.49 -9.70
N THR A 113 3.73 -14.36 -9.31
CA THR A 113 5.01 -14.27 -8.59
C THR A 113 4.82 -13.75 -7.16
N MET A 114 5.89 -13.68 -6.39
CA MET A 114 5.89 -13.12 -5.03
C MET A 114 6.25 -11.63 -4.98
N GLN A 115 6.34 -10.95 -6.11
CA GLN A 115 6.90 -9.59 -6.25
C GLN A 115 6.14 -8.48 -5.51
N GLY A 116 4.96 -8.75 -5.00
CA GLY A 116 4.26 -7.83 -4.11
C GLY A 116 4.70 -7.88 -2.66
N ILE A 117 5.49 -8.88 -2.25
CA ILE A 117 6.00 -9.00 -0.88
C ILE A 117 7.08 -7.94 -0.64
N LEU A 118 6.93 -7.16 0.43
CA LEU A 118 7.87 -6.11 0.79
C LEU A 118 8.42 -6.35 2.19
N VAL A 119 9.72 -6.13 2.34
CA VAL A 119 10.41 -6.09 3.63
C VAL A 119 10.80 -4.65 3.94
N MET A 120 10.53 -4.18 5.16
CA MET A 120 10.75 -2.80 5.55
C MET A 120 11.52 -2.69 6.85
N SER A 121 12.42 -1.71 6.92
CA SER A 121 12.98 -1.18 8.15
C SER A 121 12.26 0.13 8.48
N LEU A 122 11.46 0.12 9.54
CA LEU A 122 10.68 1.27 10.02
C LEU A 122 11.24 1.88 11.30
N THR A 123 12.30 1.29 11.86
CA THR A 123 12.88 1.67 13.17
C THR A 123 14.02 2.68 13.06
N GLU A 124 14.47 3.00 11.87
CA GLU A 124 15.56 3.94 11.59
C GLU A 124 15.01 5.34 11.27
N ALA A 125 15.87 6.35 11.40
CA ALA A 125 15.51 7.72 11.03
C ALA A 125 15.08 7.83 9.58
N GLU A 126 15.68 6.99 8.69
CA GLU A 126 15.29 6.84 7.31
C GLU A 126 14.70 5.43 7.11
N ALA A 127 13.39 5.35 6.95
CA ALA A 127 12.73 4.07 6.69
C ALA A 127 13.06 3.58 5.28
N ARG A 128 13.29 2.27 5.15
CA ARG A 128 13.71 1.65 3.90
C ARG A 128 12.84 0.44 3.56
N VAL A 129 12.65 0.20 2.26
CA VAL A 129 11.90 -0.92 1.72
C VAL A 129 12.74 -1.72 0.72
N TRP A 130 12.64 -3.04 0.78
CA TRP A 130 13.21 -4.00 -0.15
C TRP A 130 12.07 -4.73 -0.85
N GLY A 131 12.12 -4.78 -2.18
CA GLY A 131 11.22 -5.58 -3.00
C GLY A 131 11.70 -7.03 -3.10
N GLU A 132 10.76 -7.93 -3.27
CA GLU A 132 11.02 -9.34 -3.54
C GLU A 132 11.61 -9.51 -4.95
N THR A 133 12.64 -10.34 -5.10
CA THR A 133 13.46 -10.45 -6.31
C THR A 133 13.32 -11.77 -7.07
N ASP A 134 12.60 -12.77 -6.54
CA ASP A 134 12.41 -14.07 -7.20
C ASP A 134 11.24 -14.03 -8.20
N MET A 135 11.55 -14.16 -9.47
CA MET A 135 10.61 -14.21 -10.59
C MET A 135 9.98 -15.60 -10.79
N SER A 136 10.22 -16.55 -9.90
CA SER A 136 9.70 -17.92 -10.02
C SER A 136 8.17 -17.93 -9.93
N ASN A 137 7.56 -18.69 -10.85
CA ASN A 137 6.10 -18.77 -10.92
C ASN A 137 5.52 -19.66 -9.81
N LEU A 138 4.51 -19.18 -9.11
CA LEU A 138 3.84 -19.85 -7.99
C LEU A 138 2.80 -20.90 -8.42
N ILE A 139 2.34 -20.93 -9.67
CA ILE A 139 1.28 -21.85 -10.15
C ILE A 139 1.63 -23.33 -9.84
N ALA A 140 2.92 -23.67 -9.91
CA ALA A 140 3.40 -25.02 -9.74
C ALA A 140 3.79 -25.38 -8.29
N LYS A 141 3.61 -24.48 -7.31
CA LYS A 141 3.98 -24.78 -5.91
C LYS A 141 2.99 -25.79 -5.32
N PRO A 142 3.49 -26.96 -4.89
CA PRO A 142 2.62 -28.00 -4.35
C PRO A 142 2.06 -27.58 -2.97
N TRP A 143 0.81 -27.90 -2.74
CA TRP A 143 0.21 -27.89 -1.41
C TRP A 143 0.05 -29.33 -0.92
N THR A 144 0.38 -29.60 0.34
CA THR A 144 0.08 -30.85 1.00
C THR A 144 -0.66 -30.58 2.30
N LYS A 145 -1.55 -31.50 2.68
CA LYS A 145 -2.34 -31.37 3.91
C LYS A 145 -1.46 -31.39 5.16
N GLU A 146 -0.38 -32.13 5.13
CA GLU A 146 0.54 -32.34 6.25
C GLU A 146 1.56 -31.19 6.38
N GLU A 147 2.01 -30.64 5.25
CA GLU A 147 3.11 -29.67 5.22
C GLU A 147 2.66 -28.24 4.89
N GLY A 148 1.46 -28.06 4.31
CA GLY A 148 1.02 -26.76 3.80
C GLY A 148 1.84 -26.30 2.61
N ILE A 149 2.05 -24.98 2.50
CA ILE A 149 2.90 -24.36 1.48
C ILE A 149 4.06 -23.63 2.17
N VAL A 150 5.28 -23.96 1.78
CA VAL A 150 6.48 -23.24 2.20
C VAL A 150 6.98 -22.39 1.02
N LEU A 151 7.14 -21.08 1.23
CA LEU A 151 7.69 -20.13 0.29
C LEU A 151 8.95 -19.51 0.88
N ALA A 152 9.88 -19.12 0.00
CA ALA A 152 11.16 -18.55 0.36
C ALA A 152 11.48 -17.30 -0.51
N PRO A 153 10.66 -16.23 -0.43
CA PRO A 153 10.92 -15.01 -1.19
C PRO A 153 12.30 -14.43 -0.87
N THR A 154 12.97 -13.93 -1.90
CA THR A 154 14.34 -13.42 -1.83
C THR A 154 14.39 -11.90 -1.96
N PHE A 155 15.36 -11.28 -1.30
CA PHE A 155 15.55 -9.84 -1.26
C PHE A 155 17.02 -9.49 -1.41
N GLY A 156 17.30 -8.20 -1.60
CA GLY A 156 18.66 -7.66 -1.58
C GLY A 156 19.34 -7.80 -0.21
N GLU A 157 20.48 -7.13 -0.08
CA GLU A 157 21.29 -7.14 1.15
C GLU A 157 20.56 -6.40 2.29
N ILE A 158 20.38 -7.09 3.43
CA ILE A 158 19.85 -6.50 4.65
C ILE A 158 21.01 -6.13 5.59
N PRO A 159 21.10 -4.87 6.08
CA PRO A 159 22.17 -4.42 6.96
C PRO A 159 22.37 -5.31 8.20
N ALA A 160 23.63 -5.56 8.56
CA ALA A 160 23.98 -6.43 9.69
C ALA A 160 23.45 -5.92 11.04
N GLY A 161 23.28 -4.61 11.19
CA GLY A 161 22.73 -3.99 12.41
C GLY A 161 21.25 -4.21 12.64
N LEU A 162 20.49 -4.49 11.57
CA LEU A 162 19.04 -4.66 11.62
C LEU A 162 18.68 -5.99 12.26
N LYS A 163 17.90 -5.98 13.35
CA LYS A 163 17.51 -7.18 14.13
C LYS A 163 16.10 -7.66 13.85
N SER A 164 15.24 -6.75 13.39
CA SER A 164 13.87 -7.07 13.01
C SER A 164 13.41 -6.20 11.86
N VAL A 165 12.40 -6.68 11.15
CA VAL A 165 11.78 -6.00 10.00
C VAL A 165 10.27 -6.07 10.10
N THR A 166 9.61 -5.21 9.36
CA THR A 166 8.18 -5.28 9.04
C THR A 166 8.04 -5.94 7.67
N VAL A 167 7.10 -6.86 7.54
CA VAL A 167 6.84 -7.59 6.29
C VAL A 167 5.41 -7.33 5.84
N LEU A 168 5.24 -6.83 4.63
CA LEU A 168 3.94 -6.69 3.97
C LEU A 168 3.74 -7.86 3.02
N LEU A 169 2.65 -8.56 3.22
CA LEU A 169 2.17 -9.68 2.40
C LEU A 169 0.88 -9.22 1.70
N PRO A 170 0.89 -9.04 0.37
CA PRO A 170 -0.30 -8.65 -0.37
C PRO A 170 -1.50 -9.52 -0.05
N ASN A 171 -2.68 -8.91 0.15
CA ASN A 171 -3.95 -9.57 0.50
C ASN A 171 -3.95 -10.46 1.76
N LEU A 172 -2.82 -10.57 2.44
CA LEU A 172 -2.69 -11.34 3.68
C LEU A 172 -2.41 -10.46 4.90
N GLY A 173 -1.94 -9.23 4.69
CA GLY A 173 -1.70 -8.25 5.75
C GLY A 173 -0.25 -7.83 5.92
N VAL A 174 0.02 -7.16 7.04
CA VAL A 174 1.36 -6.70 7.42
C VAL A 174 1.70 -7.20 8.83
N VAL A 175 2.92 -7.61 9.03
CA VAL A 175 3.44 -8.04 10.34
C VAL A 175 4.71 -7.29 10.71
N THR A 176 4.86 -7.00 11.99
CA THR A 176 6.01 -6.30 12.56
C THR A 176 6.86 -7.25 13.39
N GLY A 177 8.10 -6.87 13.67
CA GLY A 177 8.97 -7.63 14.58
C GLY A 177 9.48 -8.97 14.03
N VAL A 178 9.45 -9.17 12.71
CA VAL A 178 10.02 -10.38 12.10
C VAL A 178 11.53 -10.39 12.30
N SER A 179 12.05 -11.42 12.96
CA SER A 179 13.47 -11.53 13.32
C SER A 179 14.36 -11.61 12.09
N VAL A 180 15.50 -10.90 12.13
CA VAL A 180 16.56 -10.98 11.12
C VAL A 180 17.73 -11.72 11.72
N VAL A 181 18.10 -12.84 11.11
CA VAL A 181 19.15 -13.76 11.61
C VAL A 181 20.20 -14.03 10.54
N ASP A 182 21.33 -14.57 10.96
CA ASP A 182 22.36 -15.03 10.04
C ASP A 182 22.10 -16.50 9.61
N GLU A 183 22.71 -16.94 8.50
CA GLU A 183 22.47 -18.25 7.88
C GLU A 183 22.62 -19.41 8.87
N ALA A 184 23.58 -19.33 9.80
CA ALA A 184 23.78 -20.36 10.82
C ALA A 184 22.60 -20.54 11.78
N GLU A 185 21.72 -19.57 11.89
CA GLU A 185 20.54 -19.55 12.76
C GLU A 185 19.22 -19.74 11.99
N ALA A 186 19.30 -19.98 10.66
CA ALA A 186 18.15 -19.99 9.76
C ALA A 186 17.07 -21.03 10.09
N GLY A 187 17.46 -22.22 10.49
CA GLY A 187 16.56 -23.36 10.70
C GLY A 187 16.02 -24.00 9.42
N PHE A 188 16.45 -23.52 8.23
CA PHE A 188 16.14 -24.07 6.91
C PHE A 188 17.30 -23.77 5.93
N ASP A 189 17.29 -24.40 4.75
CA ASP A 189 18.30 -24.20 3.72
C ASP A 189 18.06 -22.89 2.95
N ALA A 190 18.49 -21.77 3.53
CA ALA A 190 18.36 -20.45 2.94
C ALA A 190 19.26 -20.25 1.71
N ALA A 191 20.47 -20.83 1.70
CA ALA A 191 21.38 -20.75 0.55
C ALA A 191 20.84 -21.54 -0.64
N GLY A 192 20.28 -22.73 -0.39
CA GLY A 192 19.60 -23.54 -1.40
C GLY A 192 18.41 -22.80 -2.02
N ALA A 193 17.58 -22.15 -1.20
CA ALA A 193 16.46 -21.35 -1.70
C ALA A 193 16.91 -20.22 -2.65
N ILE A 194 18.00 -19.50 -2.34
CA ILE A 194 18.58 -18.48 -3.24
C ILE A 194 19.09 -19.11 -4.53
N ALA A 195 19.72 -20.28 -4.44
CA ALA A 195 20.29 -20.95 -5.62
C ALA A 195 19.20 -21.42 -6.61
N GLU A 196 18.00 -21.69 -6.13
CA GLU A 196 16.83 -22.10 -6.93
C GLU A 196 16.03 -20.91 -7.48
N ALA A 197 16.17 -19.72 -6.91
CA ALA A 197 15.42 -18.53 -7.29
C ALA A 197 15.81 -17.97 -8.66
N GLN A 198 14.83 -17.42 -9.40
CA GLN A 198 15.06 -16.69 -10.66
C GLN A 198 15.15 -15.20 -10.36
N ILE A 199 16.33 -14.72 -10.02
CA ILE A 199 16.54 -13.41 -9.43
C ILE A 199 16.56 -12.28 -10.46
N ASP A 200 15.76 -11.23 -10.20
CA ASP A 200 15.86 -9.91 -10.83
C ASP A 200 16.35 -8.87 -9.79
N ASP A 201 17.58 -8.39 -9.95
CA ASP A 201 18.18 -7.42 -9.05
C ASP A 201 17.69 -5.98 -9.26
N ALA A 202 16.97 -5.68 -10.32
CA ALA A 202 16.50 -4.33 -10.61
C ALA A 202 15.54 -3.79 -9.54
N ILE A 203 14.93 -4.68 -8.76
CA ILE A 203 13.91 -4.37 -7.75
C ILE A 203 14.36 -4.69 -6.31
N ALA A 204 15.63 -5.04 -6.12
CA ALA A 204 16.14 -5.48 -4.81
C ALA A 204 16.04 -4.39 -3.72
N GLY A 205 16.15 -3.11 -4.06
CA GLY A 205 16.27 -2.02 -3.09
C GLY A 205 17.66 -1.97 -2.41
N PRO A 206 17.81 -1.30 -1.26
CA PRO A 206 16.73 -0.61 -0.54
C PRO A 206 16.31 0.70 -1.21
N PHE A 207 15.02 0.99 -1.12
CA PHE A 207 14.44 2.27 -1.51
C PHE A 207 14.03 3.04 -0.26
N VAL A 208 14.03 4.38 -0.33
CA VAL A 208 13.58 5.22 0.79
C VAL A 208 12.06 5.24 0.83
N LEU A 209 11.50 5.00 2.01
CA LEU A 209 10.08 5.11 2.25
C LEU A 209 9.74 6.55 2.61
N SER A 210 8.85 7.17 1.84
CA SER A 210 8.53 8.59 1.95
C SER A 210 7.15 8.82 2.56
N PRO A 211 7.05 9.73 3.55
CA PRO A 211 5.77 10.24 4.02
C PRO A 211 5.02 10.98 2.91
N PHE A 212 3.71 10.73 2.84
CA PHE A 212 2.83 11.41 1.91
C PHE A 212 1.56 11.90 2.61
N THR A 213 1.22 13.17 2.40
CA THR A 213 0.01 13.79 2.96
C THR A 213 -0.73 14.59 1.90
N ALA A 214 -2.03 14.80 2.11
CA ALA A 214 -2.86 15.63 1.24
C ALA A 214 -3.79 16.51 2.08
N ALA A 215 -4.09 17.71 1.60
CA ALA A 215 -5.17 18.50 2.16
C ALA A 215 -6.51 17.77 1.96
N ALA A 216 -7.38 17.80 2.96
CA ALA A 216 -8.64 17.05 2.92
C ALA A 216 -9.60 17.54 1.83
N ASP A 217 -9.45 18.78 1.39
CA ASP A 217 -10.20 19.42 0.29
C ASP A 217 -9.58 19.15 -1.10
N GLY A 218 -8.44 18.44 -1.17
CA GLY A 218 -7.75 18.13 -2.41
C GLY A 218 -6.94 19.30 -2.99
N SER A 219 -6.79 20.42 -2.27
CA SER A 219 -6.09 21.61 -2.76
C SER A 219 -4.60 21.43 -2.92
N SER A 220 -3.99 20.57 -2.10
CA SER A 220 -2.54 20.31 -2.14
C SER A 220 -2.17 18.90 -1.68
N GLN A 221 -0.96 18.49 -2.05
CA GLN A 221 -0.34 17.24 -1.64
C GLN A 221 1.13 17.48 -1.33
N THR A 222 1.64 16.80 -0.30
CA THR A 222 3.04 16.93 0.14
C THR A 222 3.70 15.56 0.18
N SER A 223 4.85 15.44 -0.48
CA SER A 223 5.75 14.29 -0.41
C SER A 223 7.06 14.72 0.21
N VAL A 224 7.55 13.96 1.18
CA VAL A 224 8.82 14.24 1.87
C VAL A 224 9.81 13.15 1.50
N GLY A 225 10.87 13.53 0.76
CA GLY A 225 12.03 12.69 0.47
C GLY A 225 13.13 12.85 1.52
N ALA A 226 14.28 12.19 1.32
CA ALA A 226 15.41 12.27 2.22
C ALA A 226 15.99 13.70 2.32
N ASP A 227 16.15 14.36 1.17
CA ASP A 227 16.80 15.67 1.06
C ASP A 227 15.88 16.74 0.45
N SER A 228 14.61 16.44 0.22
CA SER A 228 13.70 17.34 -0.47
C SER A 228 12.25 17.19 -0.01
N VAL A 229 11.46 18.26 -0.19
CA VAL A 229 10.02 18.25 0.02
C VAL A 229 9.36 18.79 -1.25
N THR A 230 8.41 18.04 -1.80
CA THR A 230 7.60 18.50 -2.93
C THR A 230 6.18 18.76 -2.46
N VAL A 231 5.71 19.98 -2.64
CA VAL A 231 4.30 20.33 -2.47
C VAL A 231 3.69 20.57 -3.84
N SER A 232 2.67 19.79 -4.16
CA SER A 232 1.90 19.94 -5.39
C SER A 232 0.58 20.64 -5.08
N VAL A 233 0.33 21.76 -5.75
CA VAL A 233 -0.89 22.56 -5.63
C VAL A 233 -1.77 22.31 -6.84
N SER A 234 -3.05 22.02 -6.61
CA SER A 234 -4.03 21.82 -7.69
C SER A 234 -4.21 23.08 -8.49
N GLY A 235 -4.05 22.99 -9.82
CA GLY A 235 -4.27 24.10 -10.73
C GLY A 235 -5.74 24.56 -10.75
N ASP A 236 -6.66 23.64 -10.57
CA ASP A 236 -8.11 23.94 -10.55
C ASP A 236 -8.54 24.70 -9.29
N VAL A 237 -7.77 24.59 -8.20
CA VAL A 237 -7.97 25.38 -6.98
C VAL A 237 -7.22 26.70 -7.05
N ALA A 238 -5.97 26.68 -7.51
CA ALA A 238 -5.10 27.86 -7.48
C ALA A 238 -5.44 28.90 -8.53
N PHE A 239 -6.04 28.53 -9.67
CA PHE A 239 -6.25 29.43 -10.82
C PHE A 239 -7.69 29.39 -11.34
N ALA A 240 -8.13 30.51 -11.91
CA ALA A 240 -9.31 30.52 -12.76
C ALA A 240 -9.06 29.70 -14.04
N THR A 241 -10.12 29.16 -14.63
CA THR A 241 -10.04 28.37 -15.86
C THR A 241 -9.30 29.12 -16.96
N ASP A 242 -8.34 28.47 -17.58
CA ASP A 242 -7.52 29.01 -18.69
C ASP A 242 -6.79 30.33 -18.35
N SER A 243 -6.47 30.56 -17.07
CA SER A 243 -5.80 31.75 -16.56
C SER A 243 -4.57 31.40 -15.73
N ALA A 244 -3.70 32.38 -15.54
CA ALA A 244 -2.64 32.41 -14.54
C ALA A 244 -2.99 33.35 -13.38
N ASP A 245 -4.18 33.96 -13.37
CA ASP A 245 -4.65 34.76 -12.25
C ASP A 245 -5.01 33.82 -11.08
N LEU A 246 -4.47 34.13 -9.91
CA LEU A 246 -4.74 33.34 -8.71
C LEU A 246 -6.21 33.50 -8.28
N SER A 247 -6.82 32.39 -7.90
CA SER A 247 -8.17 32.32 -7.35
C SER A 247 -8.23 32.91 -5.93
N ALA A 248 -9.43 33.09 -5.40
CA ALA A 248 -9.62 33.48 -4.00
C ALA A 248 -9.16 32.41 -3.01
N GLU A 249 -9.17 31.16 -3.42
CA GLU A 249 -8.78 29.97 -2.65
C GLU A 249 -7.28 29.67 -2.72
N ALA A 250 -6.54 30.34 -3.60
CA ALA A 250 -5.11 30.09 -3.83
C ALA A 250 -4.28 30.21 -2.54
N ASP A 251 -4.56 31.18 -1.69
CA ASP A 251 -3.81 31.36 -0.44
C ASP A 251 -3.96 30.16 0.52
N ALA A 252 -5.16 29.59 0.59
CA ALA A 252 -5.40 28.40 1.39
C ALA A 252 -4.64 27.19 0.83
N ALA A 253 -4.60 27.03 -0.50
CA ALA A 253 -3.83 25.97 -1.15
C ALA A 253 -2.32 26.15 -0.96
N LEU A 254 -1.82 27.40 -0.97
CA LEU A 254 -0.41 27.73 -0.75
C LEU A 254 0.00 27.68 0.74
N ALA A 255 -0.95 27.61 1.67
CA ALA A 255 -0.64 27.50 3.10
C ALA A 255 0.22 26.25 3.40
N SER A 256 -0.05 25.13 2.73
CA SER A 256 0.76 23.91 2.86
C SER A 256 2.22 24.13 2.43
N VAL A 257 2.46 24.91 1.39
CA VAL A 257 3.82 25.28 0.96
C VAL A 257 4.51 26.13 2.03
N THR A 258 3.84 27.20 2.50
CA THR A 258 4.44 28.07 3.52
C THR A 258 4.69 27.36 4.85
N GLU A 259 3.83 26.42 5.22
CA GLU A 259 4.02 25.57 6.40
C GLU A 259 5.26 24.69 6.24
N GLN A 260 5.44 24.05 5.09
CA GLN A 260 6.63 23.22 4.82
C GLN A 260 7.90 24.07 4.82
N LEU A 261 7.93 25.20 4.11
CA LEU A 261 9.10 26.08 4.11
C LEU A 261 9.47 26.59 5.49
N GLY A 262 8.47 26.80 6.34
CA GLY A 262 8.67 27.21 7.73
C GLY A 262 9.31 26.14 8.64
N LEU A 263 9.42 24.87 8.18
CA LEU A 263 10.15 23.81 8.88
C LEU A 263 11.68 23.95 8.70
N TYR A 264 12.13 24.73 7.70
CA TYR A 264 13.53 24.84 7.29
C TYR A 264 14.03 26.29 7.39
N PRO A 265 14.29 26.79 8.60
CA PRO A 265 14.69 28.17 8.81
C PRO A 265 16.04 28.55 8.17
N SER A 266 16.87 27.57 7.80
CA SER A 266 18.12 27.81 7.07
C SER A 266 17.92 28.09 5.58
N GLY A 267 16.70 27.82 5.02
CA GLY A 267 16.41 27.96 3.61
C GLY A 267 17.03 26.88 2.75
N GLY A 268 17.30 27.18 1.49
CA GLY A 268 17.83 26.23 0.51
C GLY A 268 17.54 26.63 -0.94
N THR A 269 17.26 25.65 -1.80
CA THR A 269 16.81 25.87 -3.17
C THR A 269 15.30 25.62 -3.25
N LEU A 270 14.58 26.48 -3.99
CA LEU A 270 13.15 26.38 -4.23
C LEU A 270 12.88 26.42 -5.73
N THR A 271 12.34 25.35 -6.28
CA THR A 271 11.96 25.29 -7.70
C THR A 271 10.44 25.24 -7.81
N VAL A 272 9.85 26.22 -8.49
CA VAL A 272 8.42 26.30 -8.77
C VAL A 272 8.16 25.88 -10.21
N THR A 273 7.49 24.76 -10.42
CA THR A 273 7.24 24.18 -11.75
C THR A 273 5.75 24.15 -12.07
N GLY A 274 5.36 24.77 -13.18
CA GLY A 274 3.99 24.72 -13.68
C GLY A 274 3.79 23.63 -14.72
N HIS A 275 2.61 22.99 -14.68
CA HIS A 275 2.17 21.95 -15.63
C HIS A 275 0.76 22.25 -16.13
N THR A 276 0.43 21.75 -17.33
CA THR A 276 -0.91 21.81 -17.93
C THR A 276 -1.41 20.40 -18.26
N ASP A 277 -2.66 20.32 -18.66
CA ASP A 277 -3.18 19.16 -19.38
C ASP A 277 -2.85 19.24 -20.90
N ASP A 278 -3.37 18.28 -21.67
CA ASP A 278 -3.14 18.04 -23.09
C ASP A 278 -4.16 18.73 -24.04
N VAL A 279 -4.95 19.70 -23.56
CA VAL A 279 -6.08 20.22 -24.34
C VAL A 279 -5.68 21.30 -25.35
N ALA A 280 -4.73 22.17 -25.02
CA ALA A 280 -4.26 23.24 -25.91
C ALA A 280 -3.00 22.81 -26.68
N ASP A 281 -2.47 23.69 -27.56
CA ASP A 281 -1.20 23.41 -28.23
C ASP A 281 0.02 23.59 -27.30
N ASP A 282 1.10 22.87 -27.59
CA ASP A 282 2.32 22.82 -26.77
C ASP A 282 2.87 24.19 -26.43
N ALA A 283 2.89 25.15 -27.41
CA ALA A 283 3.44 26.45 -27.19
C ALA A 283 2.57 27.29 -26.25
N TYR A 284 1.26 27.17 -26.35
CA TYR A 284 0.33 27.79 -25.42
C TYR A 284 0.47 27.23 -24.03
N ASN A 285 0.49 25.90 -23.92
CA ASN A 285 0.65 25.17 -22.66
C ASN A 285 1.97 25.49 -21.98
N GLN A 286 3.07 25.57 -22.73
CA GLN A 286 4.36 26.04 -22.23
C GLN A 286 4.27 27.45 -21.63
N GLY A 287 3.72 28.38 -22.36
CA GLY A 287 3.59 29.76 -21.88
C GLY A 287 2.60 29.92 -20.71
N LEU A 288 1.52 29.13 -20.66
CA LEU A 288 0.56 29.14 -19.56
C LEU A 288 1.20 28.58 -18.27
N SER A 289 1.92 27.47 -18.38
CA SER A 289 2.60 26.84 -17.25
C SER A 289 3.69 27.73 -16.64
N GLU A 290 4.48 28.46 -17.47
CA GLU A 290 5.45 29.44 -17.00
C GLU A 290 4.79 30.58 -16.22
N ARG A 291 3.71 31.14 -16.75
CA ARG A 291 2.98 32.25 -16.08
C ARG A 291 2.37 31.78 -14.76
N ARG A 292 1.82 30.55 -14.69
CA ARG A 292 1.27 29.97 -13.47
C ARG A 292 2.33 29.76 -12.40
N ALA A 293 3.48 29.19 -12.79
CA ALA A 293 4.61 29.02 -11.88
C ALA A 293 5.13 30.35 -11.33
N GLN A 294 5.21 31.39 -12.19
CA GLN A 294 5.62 32.74 -11.77
C GLN A 294 4.61 33.37 -10.80
N ALA A 295 3.31 33.24 -11.07
CA ALA A 295 2.28 33.79 -10.19
C ALA A 295 2.31 33.13 -8.79
N VAL A 296 2.56 31.81 -8.71
CA VAL A 296 2.74 31.11 -7.44
C VAL A 296 4.00 31.57 -6.73
N ALA A 297 5.15 31.69 -7.42
CA ALA A 297 6.40 32.16 -6.83
C ALA A 297 6.27 33.57 -6.24
N ASP A 298 5.66 34.50 -7.00
CA ASP A 298 5.42 35.86 -6.55
C ASP A 298 4.50 35.91 -5.32
N ARG A 299 3.45 35.06 -5.33
CA ARG A 299 2.53 34.98 -4.19
C ARG A 299 3.19 34.40 -2.96
N LEU A 300 3.97 33.31 -3.08
CA LEU A 300 4.75 32.75 -1.98
C LEU A 300 5.70 33.78 -1.36
N GLY A 301 6.39 34.60 -2.18
CA GLY A 301 7.22 35.70 -1.71
C GLY A 301 6.46 36.80 -0.96
N SER A 302 5.13 36.87 -1.15
CA SER A 302 4.25 37.80 -0.40
C SER A 302 3.73 37.16 0.91
N LEU A 303 3.63 35.84 0.97
CA LEU A 303 3.08 35.09 2.10
C LEU A 303 4.15 34.71 3.14
N THR A 304 5.40 34.52 2.71
CA THR A 304 6.50 34.09 3.58
C THR A 304 7.83 34.73 3.15
N ASP A 305 8.79 34.79 4.07
CA ASP A 305 10.14 35.28 3.79
C ASP A 305 10.96 34.25 3.01
N LEU A 306 11.16 34.48 1.72
CA LEU A 306 11.99 33.64 0.86
C LEU A 306 13.45 34.13 0.75
N SER A 307 13.91 35.09 1.56
CA SER A 307 15.26 35.66 1.44
C SER A 307 16.39 34.64 1.60
N LYS A 308 16.13 33.51 2.24
CA LYS A 308 17.09 32.41 2.42
C LYS A 308 16.94 31.30 1.36
N TRP A 309 15.99 31.43 0.45
CA TRP A 309 15.74 30.47 -0.61
C TRP A 309 16.22 30.99 -1.97
N SER A 310 16.95 30.15 -2.69
CA SER A 310 17.28 30.42 -4.09
C SER A 310 16.11 29.96 -4.95
N VAL A 311 15.28 30.90 -5.41
CA VAL A 311 14.03 30.59 -6.14
C VAL A 311 14.29 30.49 -7.63
N SER A 312 13.84 29.42 -8.27
CA SER A 312 13.77 29.22 -9.71
C SER A 312 12.33 28.93 -10.17
N VAL A 313 11.98 29.36 -11.38
CA VAL A 313 10.65 29.20 -11.95
C VAL A 313 10.76 28.49 -13.29
N VAL A 314 9.95 27.45 -13.51
CA VAL A 314 10.00 26.61 -14.72
C VAL A 314 8.57 26.33 -15.19
N GLY A 315 8.32 26.44 -16.50
CA GLY A 315 7.14 25.87 -17.14
C GLY A 315 7.51 24.57 -17.85
N LYS A 316 6.64 23.58 -17.78
CA LYS A 316 6.78 22.28 -18.45
C LYS A 316 5.65 22.02 -19.44
N GLY A 317 4.62 22.88 -19.48
CA GLY A 317 3.44 22.60 -20.27
C GLY A 317 2.87 21.22 -19.95
N GLU A 318 2.58 20.45 -20.98
CA GLU A 318 2.08 19.08 -20.90
C GLU A 318 3.18 18.00 -20.99
N SER A 319 4.46 18.38 -21.11
CA SER A 319 5.58 17.46 -21.40
C SER A 319 5.88 16.46 -20.27
N GLU A 320 5.46 16.77 -19.05
CA GLU A 320 5.68 15.91 -17.88
C GLU A 320 4.33 15.63 -17.20
N PRO A 321 3.48 14.78 -17.81
CA PRO A 321 2.20 14.42 -17.22
C PRO A 321 2.41 13.60 -15.95
N ARG A 322 1.59 13.89 -14.92
CA ARG A 322 1.55 13.11 -13.69
C ARG A 322 0.68 11.86 -13.88
N ALA A 323 -0.43 12.02 -14.59
CA ALA A 323 -1.32 10.93 -14.96
C ALA A 323 -1.40 10.80 -16.47
N GLU A 324 -1.25 9.58 -16.97
CA GLU A 324 -1.42 9.27 -18.39
C GLU A 324 -2.90 9.18 -18.76
N GLY A 325 -3.21 9.45 -20.03
CA GLY A 325 -4.57 9.40 -20.55
C GLY A 325 -5.27 10.76 -20.60
N THR A 326 -6.50 10.74 -21.14
CA THR A 326 -7.28 11.94 -21.47
C THR A 326 -8.58 12.05 -20.66
N SER A 327 -8.70 11.29 -19.55
CA SER A 327 -9.86 11.41 -18.66
C SER A 327 -9.85 12.77 -17.94
N ASP A 328 -11.02 13.21 -17.46
CA ASP A 328 -11.14 14.45 -16.70
C ASP A 328 -10.26 14.43 -15.44
N GLU A 329 -10.13 13.25 -14.80
CA GLU A 329 -9.32 13.03 -13.60
C GLU A 329 -7.82 13.12 -13.92
N ALA A 330 -7.37 12.47 -15.01
CA ALA A 330 -5.98 12.55 -15.46
C ALA A 330 -5.60 14.01 -15.80
N ARG A 331 -6.44 14.72 -16.52
CA ARG A 331 -6.25 16.13 -16.84
C ARG A 331 -6.21 17.01 -15.60
N ALA A 332 -7.11 16.79 -14.63
CA ALA A 332 -7.12 17.51 -13.36
C ALA A 332 -5.81 17.29 -12.57
N ALA A 333 -5.29 16.05 -12.56
CA ALA A 333 -4.02 15.73 -11.93
C ALA A 333 -2.82 16.39 -12.63
N ASN A 334 -2.91 16.59 -13.96
CA ASN A 334 -1.86 17.22 -14.75
C ASN A 334 -1.85 18.73 -14.60
N ARG A 335 -3.03 19.38 -14.42
CA ARG A 335 -3.11 20.83 -14.13
C ARG A 335 -2.66 21.12 -12.69
N ARG A 336 -1.37 21.33 -12.49
CA ARG A 336 -0.77 21.56 -11.17
C ARG A 336 0.40 22.53 -11.21
N VAL A 337 0.77 23.01 -10.02
CA VAL A 337 2.07 23.65 -9.79
C VAL A 337 2.79 22.88 -8.71
N GLU A 338 3.99 22.44 -8.98
CA GLU A 338 4.88 21.76 -8.02
C GLU A 338 5.86 22.76 -7.44
N VAL A 339 6.02 22.73 -6.13
CA VAL A 339 7.03 23.49 -5.40
C VAL A 339 7.97 22.49 -4.76
N LEU A 340 9.16 22.33 -5.36
CA LEU A 340 10.23 21.48 -4.84
C LEU A 340 11.14 22.34 -3.97
N ALA A 341 11.20 22.01 -2.68
CA ALA A 341 12.14 22.58 -1.74
C ALA A 341 13.27 21.58 -1.47
N GLU A 342 14.52 22.01 -1.64
CA GLU A 342 15.73 21.29 -1.28
C GLU A 342 16.42 22.08 -0.15
N PRO A 343 16.11 21.76 1.12
CA PRO A 343 16.64 22.46 2.27
C PRO A 343 18.15 22.37 2.39
N ALA A 344 18.79 23.45 2.88
CA ALA A 344 20.22 23.45 3.19
C ALA A 344 20.56 22.50 4.35
N ASP A 345 19.60 22.27 5.26
CA ASP A 345 19.67 21.28 6.35
C ASP A 345 18.33 20.53 6.44
N PRO A 346 18.20 19.34 5.81
CA PRO A 346 17.00 18.54 5.87
C PRO A 346 16.59 18.11 7.29
N SER A 347 17.52 18.00 8.22
CA SER A 347 17.23 17.57 9.60
C SER A 347 16.48 18.61 10.45
N GLU A 348 16.32 19.84 9.95
CA GLU A 348 15.55 20.89 10.65
C GLU A 348 14.08 20.53 10.82
N ALA A 349 13.49 19.82 9.84
CA ALA A 349 12.07 19.45 9.87
C ALA A 349 11.70 18.55 11.05
N GLU A 350 12.54 17.58 11.39
CA GLU A 350 12.27 16.64 12.49
C GLU A 350 12.07 17.34 13.83
N ARG A 351 12.83 18.39 14.07
CA ARG A 351 12.79 19.20 15.32
C ARG A 351 11.51 20.05 15.42
N THR A 352 10.96 20.47 14.28
CA THR A 352 9.86 21.43 14.23
C THR A 352 8.49 20.73 14.06
N GLN A 353 8.44 19.55 13.42
CA GLN A 353 7.19 18.82 13.18
C GLN A 353 6.49 18.35 14.47
N GLN A 354 7.24 18.04 15.54
CA GLN A 354 6.63 17.63 16.81
C GLN A 354 5.76 18.75 17.45
N GLU A 355 6.02 20.02 17.13
CA GLU A 355 5.33 21.16 17.73
C GLU A 355 4.06 21.60 16.96
N ARG A 356 3.88 21.21 15.68
CA ARG A 356 2.83 21.71 14.79
C ARG A 356 1.69 20.75 14.49
N ARG A 357 1.68 19.57 15.10
CA ARG A 357 0.70 18.51 14.79
C ARG A 357 -0.73 18.94 15.11
N ALA A 358 -1.64 18.72 14.13
CA ALA A 358 -3.09 18.92 14.21
C ALA A 358 -3.60 20.37 14.13
N GLN A 359 -3.23 21.11 13.10
CA GLN A 359 -3.94 22.35 12.76
C GLN A 359 -4.99 22.07 11.68
N GLY A 360 -6.18 22.64 11.86
CA GLY A 360 -7.29 22.49 10.94
C GLY A 360 -8.46 21.67 11.50
N ARG A 361 -9.62 21.82 10.85
CA ARG A 361 -10.83 21.08 11.19
C ARG A 361 -10.91 19.84 10.32
N GLU A 362 -11.17 18.70 10.93
CA GLU A 362 -11.47 17.48 10.17
C GLU A 362 -12.64 17.72 9.20
N PRO A 363 -12.57 17.16 7.97
CA PRO A 363 -13.65 17.22 7.03
C PRO A 363 -14.88 16.52 7.61
N GLU A 364 -16.06 16.97 7.20
CA GLU A 364 -17.31 16.31 7.57
C GLU A 364 -17.29 14.85 7.08
N ALA A 365 -17.71 13.93 7.96
CA ALA A 365 -17.76 12.51 7.62
C ALA A 365 -18.77 12.29 6.49
N ARG A 366 -18.38 11.49 5.52
CA ARG A 366 -19.24 11.02 4.43
C ARG A 366 -19.46 9.52 4.56
N GLY A 367 -20.60 9.03 4.08
CA GLY A 367 -20.96 7.61 4.14
C GLY A 367 -21.21 7.10 5.55
N VAL A 368 -20.91 5.82 5.76
CA VAL A 368 -21.14 5.15 7.05
C VAL A 368 -20.00 5.45 8.02
N VAL A 369 -20.35 5.66 9.29
CA VAL A 369 -19.39 5.97 10.36
C VAL A 369 -19.53 4.95 11.48
N GLY A 370 -18.39 4.41 11.93
CA GLY A 370 -18.30 3.49 13.06
C GLY A 370 -16.98 3.63 13.82
N THR A 371 -16.77 2.80 14.82
CA THR A 371 -15.48 2.72 15.51
C THR A 371 -14.55 1.70 14.82
N GLY A 372 -13.25 1.87 14.96
CA GLY A 372 -12.28 0.94 14.36
C GLY A 372 -12.51 -0.51 14.77
N ALA A 373 -12.83 -0.75 16.04
CA ALA A 373 -13.02 -2.08 16.60
C ALA A 373 -14.34 -2.74 16.18
N GLN A 374 -15.42 -1.97 15.99
CA GLN A 374 -16.72 -2.48 15.57
C GLN A 374 -16.84 -2.59 14.05
N GLY A 375 -16.06 -1.78 13.33
CA GLY A 375 -16.17 -1.68 11.89
C GLY A 375 -17.46 -1.02 11.41
N VAL A 376 -17.69 -1.09 10.12
CA VAL A 376 -18.91 -0.66 9.42
C VAL A 376 -19.26 -1.60 8.30
N ASP A 377 -20.54 -1.72 8.01
CA ASP A 377 -21.05 -2.45 6.86
C ASP A 377 -21.30 -1.47 5.71
N VAL A 378 -20.72 -1.75 4.56
CA VAL A 378 -20.87 -0.97 3.34
C VAL A 378 -21.61 -1.83 2.32
N GLU A 379 -22.76 -1.34 1.85
CA GLU A 379 -23.52 -2.01 0.81
C GLU A 379 -22.81 -1.93 -0.56
N GLY A 380 -22.89 -2.99 -1.34
CA GLY A 380 -22.36 -3.02 -2.70
C GLY A 380 -23.08 -2.02 -3.62
N PRO A 381 -22.44 -1.55 -4.70
CA PRO A 381 -23.03 -0.54 -5.58
C PRO A 381 -24.20 -1.08 -6.39
N GLY A 382 -25.40 -0.48 -6.20
CA GLY A 382 -26.61 -0.66 -7.03
C GLY A 382 -27.59 -1.72 -6.53
N ASP A 383 -28.84 -1.56 -6.93
CA ASP A 383 -30.02 -2.35 -6.50
C ASP A 383 -29.98 -3.85 -6.87
N ALA A 384 -29.00 -4.26 -7.66
CA ALA A 384 -28.86 -5.64 -8.14
C ALA A 384 -27.93 -6.52 -7.28
N TYR A 385 -27.24 -5.95 -6.28
CA TYR A 385 -26.25 -6.66 -5.48
C TYR A 385 -26.62 -6.61 -4.00
N THR A 386 -26.85 -7.76 -3.41
CA THR A 386 -27.11 -7.92 -1.96
C THR A 386 -25.84 -8.13 -1.15
N ALA A 387 -24.67 -7.94 -1.76
CA ALA A 387 -23.38 -8.11 -1.09
C ALA A 387 -23.11 -6.94 -0.15
N VAL A 388 -22.63 -7.25 1.05
CA VAL A 388 -22.18 -6.30 2.07
C VAL A 388 -20.71 -6.54 2.36
N LEU A 389 -19.94 -5.46 2.45
CA LEU A 389 -18.54 -5.49 2.86
C LEU A 389 -18.42 -4.95 4.29
N HIS A 390 -18.09 -5.82 5.23
CA HIS A 390 -17.69 -5.37 6.57
C HIS A 390 -16.25 -4.89 6.54
N LEU A 391 -16.02 -3.64 6.96
CA LEU A 391 -14.69 -2.98 7.00
C LEU A 391 -14.37 -2.62 8.45
N ALA A 392 -13.22 -3.05 8.96
CA ALA A 392 -12.74 -2.72 10.30
C ALA A 392 -11.23 -2.44 10.32
N LEU A 393 -10.78 -1.65 11.30
CA LEU A 393 -9.37 -1.44 11.65
C LEU A 393 -9.28 -1.38 13.17
N PRO A 394 -9.17 -2.54 13.85
CA PRO A 394 -9.28 -2.59 15.31
C PRO A 394 -8.18 -1.82 16.05
N ARG A 395 -7.00 -1.73 15.45
CA ARG A 395 -5.83 -1.04 16.00
C ARG A 395 -4.79 -0.75 14.93
N VAL A 396 -3.87 0.13 15.23
CA VAL A 396 -2.61 0.33 14.53
C VAL A 396 -1.44 0.23 15.52
N GLN A 397 -0.29 -0.22 15.04
CA GLN A 397 0.94 -0.31 15.84
C GLN A 397 1.91 0.80 15.45
N ARG A 398 2.50 1.47 16.45
CA ARG A 398 3.58 2.44 16.22
C ARG A 398 4.91 1.71 16.09
N VAL A 399 5.63 1.94 14.98
CA VAL A 399 6.95 1.36 14.71
C VAL A 399 7.87 2.47 14.22
N GLY A 400 8.72 2.97 15.10
CA GLY A 400 9.53 4.17 14.81
C GLY A 400 8.65 5.40 14.53
N SER A 401 8.83 6.03 13.38
CA SER A 401 8.04 7.18 12.92
C SER A 401 6.84 6.79 12.04
N TRP A 402 6.39 5.55 12.12
CA TRP A 402 5.35 4.99 11.28
C TRP A 402 4.25 4.31 12.07
N LEU A 403 3.05 4.28 11.50
CA LEU A 403 1.91 3.49 11.95
C LEU A 403 1.69 2.33 10.99
N VAL A 404 1.49 1.15 11.54
CA VAL A 404 1.28 -0.09 10.77
C VAL A 404 -0.05 -0.70 11.18
N GLY A 405 -0.91 -0.99 10.22
CA GLY A 405 -2.23 -1.57 10.50
C GLY A 405 -2.70 -2.56 9.46
N ASN A 406 -3.59 -3.45 9.87
CA ASN A 406 -4.30 -4.39 9.00
C ASN A 406 -5.76 -3.96 8.91
N VAL A 407 -6.15 -3.41 7.77
CA VAL A 407 -7.56 -3.17 7.46
C VAL A 407 -8.21 -4.52 7.17
N GLU A 408 -9.23 -4.85 7.94
CA GLU A 408 -9.98 -6.09 7.83
C GLU A 408 -11.16 -5.90 6.90
N LEU A 409 -11.28 -6.72 5.87
CA LEU A 409 -12.40 -6.75 4.94
C LEU A 409 -13.06 -8.12 4.98
N THR A 410 -14.36 -8.16 5.24
CA THR A 410 -15.14 -9.40 5.25
C THR A 410 -16.37 -9.23 4.37
N PRO A 411 -16.36 -9.72 3.13
CA PRO A 411 -17.55 -9.73 2.28
C PRO A 411 -18.57 -10.74 2.77
N SER A 412 -19.86 -10.42 2.60
CA SER A 412 -20.98 -11.31 2.91
C SER A 412 -22.15 -11.07 1.95
N GLY A 413 -23.08 -12.02 1.82
CA GLY A 413 -24.28 -11.93 0.99
C GLY A 413 -24.48 -13.14 0.08
N ASP A 414 -25.65 -13.22 -0.57
CA ASP A 414 -26.05 -14.39 -1.34
C ASP A 414 -25.41 -14.47 -2.75
N ASP A 415 -24.88 -13.38 -3.27
CA ASP A 415 -24.24 -13.31 -4.58
C ASP A 415 -22.70 -13.30 -4.47
N LEU A 416 -22.18 -14.40 -3.95
CA LEU A 416 -20.76 -14.63 -3.66
C LEU A 416 -19.86 -14.78 -4.90
N ASN A 417 -20.41 -14.63 -6.11
CA ASN A 417 -19.61 -14.42 -7.32
C ASN A 417 -19.06 -12.98 -7.41
N THR A 418 -19.31 -12.16 -6.41
CA THR A 418 -18.85 -10.78 -6.38
C THR A 418 -17.42 -10.71 -5.87
N SER A 419 -16.50 -10.53 -6.80
CA SER A 419 -15.15 -10.08 -6.52
C SER A 419 -15.19 -8.79 -5.69
N ILE A 420 -14.28 -8.66 -4.72
CA ILE A 420 -14.11 -7.44 -3.91
C ILE A 420 -13.93 -6.19 -4.78
N ASP A 421 -13.46 -6.36 -6.03
CA ASP A 421 -13.35 -5.33 -7.06
C ASP A 421 -14.68 -4.61 -7.35
N ARG A 422 -15.81 -5.27 -7.09
CA ARG A 422 -17.14 -4.68 -7.30
C ARG A 422 -17.54 -3.67 -6.25
N PHE A 423 -16.94 -3.75 -5.05
CA PHE A 423 -17.15 -2.72 -4.03
C PHE A 423 -16.51 -1.39 -4.39
N LYS A 424 -15.74 -1.34 -5.50
CA LYS A 424 -15.08 -0.12 -5.96
C LYS A 424 -14.44 0.60 -4.78
N LEU A 425 -13.49 -0.07 -4.13
CA LEU A 425 -12.64 0.62 -3.18
C LEU A 425 -12.08 1.87 -3.87
N PRO A 426 -11.98 3.01 -3.17
CA PRO A 426 -11.60 4.26 -3.80
C PRO A 426 -10.34 4.11 -4.65
N TYR A 427 -10.32 4.76 -5.80
CA TYR A 427 -9.09 4.91 -6.58
C TYR A 427 -8.04 5.65 -5.76
N PRO A 428 -6.74 5.43 -6.06
CA PRO A 428 -5.68 6.12 -5.38
C PRO A 428 -5.92 7.63 -5.38
N LEU A 429 -5.99 8.20 -4.18
CA LEU A 429 -6.02 9.65 -4.00
C LEU A 429 -4.66 10.26 -4.33
N SER A 430 -3.61 9.41 -4.43
CA SER A 430 -2.27 9.87 -4.79
C SER A 430 -2.21 10.11 -6.30
N THR A 431 -2.15 11.36 -6.68
CA THR A 431 -1.96 11.80 -8.07
C THR A 431 -0.51 11.63 -8.55
N GLN A 432 0.38 11.04 -7.77
CA GLN A 432 1.76 10.73 -8.19
C GLN A 432 1.85 9.45 -9.01
N TRP A 433 0.75 8.74 -9.15
CA TRP A 433 0.73 7.48 -9.84
C TRP A 433 0.84 7.67 -11.36
N LYS A 434 1.97 7.25 -11.92
CA LYS A 434 2.19 7.16 -13.37
C LYS A 434 1.70 5.79 -13.85
N GLY A 435 0.45 5.67 -14.28
CA GLY A 435 -0.09 4.41 -14.77
C GLY A 435 -1.53 4.48 -15.25
N ASP A 436 -2.01 3.43 -15.89
CA ASP A 436 -3.39 3.34 -16.36
C ASP A 436 -4.34 3.19 -15.16
N HIS A 437 -5.17 4.20 -14.92
CA HIS A 437 -6.09 4.30 -13.78
C HIS A 437 -7.23 3.26 -13.80
N ASN A 438 -7.26 2.37 -14.79
CA ASN A 438 -8.34 1.41 -14.97
C ASN A 438 -8.13 0.04 -14.28
N GLU A 439 -7.00 -0.18 -13.60
CA GLU A 439 -6.61 -1.52 -13.16
C GLU A 439 -6.64 -1.74 -11.64
N GLY A 440 -7.68 -1.34 -10.95
CA GLY A 440 -7.98 -1.91 -9.63
C GLY A 440 -7.79 -1.00 -8.42
N ALA A 441 -8.42 -1.39 -7.34
CA ALA A 441 -8.36 -0.75 -6.03
C ALA A 441 -7.04 -1.05 -5.31
N GLY A 442 -6.52 -0.07 -4.58
CA GLY A 442 -5.30 -0.20 -3.78
C GLY A 442 -5.49 0.26 -2.34
N THR A 443 -4.47 0.01 -1.51
CA THR A 443 -4.49 0.41 -0.08
C THR A 443 -4.18 1.88 0.16
N ASP A 444 -3.76 2.63 -0.86
CA ASP A 444 -3.48 4.07 -0.81
C ASP A 444 -4.71 4.96 -0.58
N SER A 445 -5.91 4.40 -0.78
CA SER A 445 -7.17 5.05 -0.43
C SER A 445 -7.53 5.00 1.05
N PHE A 446 -6.86 4.16 1.82
CA PHE A 446 -7.02 4.09 3.27
C PHE A 446 -6.21 5.19 3.92
N THR A 447 -6.84 6.33 4.20
CA THR A 447 -6.16 7.51 4.73
C THR A 447 -6.45 7.70 6.21
N LEU A 448 -5.46 8.16 6.99
CA LEU A 448 -5.72 8.62 8.34
C LEU A 448 -6.00 10.12 8.33
N LEU A 449 -6.86 10.59 9.22
CA LEU A 449 -7.13 12.02 9.38
C LEU A 449 -6.31 12.61 10.53
N GLN A 450 -5.73 13.77 10.28
CA GLN A 450 -5.10 14.62 11.28
C GLN A 450 -5.56 16.06 11.06
N GLY A 451 -6.62 16.48 11.75
CA GLY A 451 -7.25 17.77 11.49
C GLY A 451 -7.74 17.87 10.04
N GLY A 452 -7.33 18.91 9.33
CA GLY A 452 -7.66 19.12 7.91
C GLY A 452 -6.77 18.35 6.91
N THR A 453 -5.89 17.48 7.39
CA THR A 453 -4.91 16.76 6.55
C THR A 453 -5.22 15.26 6.51
N ARG A 454 -5.11 14.66 5.33
CA ARG A 454 -5.09 13.22 5.11
C ARG A 454 -3.66 12.73 5.13
N VAL A 455 -3.36 11.80 6.03
CA VAL A 455 -2.11 11.06 6.06
C VAL A 455 -2.31 9.83 5.18
N MET A 456 -1.61 9.82 4.06
CA MET A 456 -1.72 8.77 3.05
C MET A 456 -0.83 7.58 3.40
N ALA A 457 -1.10 6.42 2.80
CA ALA A 457 -0.17 5.31 2.85
C ALA A 457 1.21 5.73 2.33
N ALA A 458 2.26 5.22 2.98
CA ALA A 458 3.65 5.50 2.63
C ALA A 458 3.95 5.12 1.17
N GLN A 459 4.92 5.79 0.57
CA GLN A 459 5.33 5.60 -0.83
C GLN A 459 6.84 5.39 -0.92
N TYR A 460 7.31 4.82 -2.02
CA TYR A 460 8.72 4.77 -2.36
C TYR A 460 8.90 4.90 -3.87
N GLU A 461 10.03 5.44 -4.32
CA GLU A 461 10.33 5.55 -5.75
C GLU A 461 11.16 4.34 -6.19
N ALA A 462 10.64 3.59 -7.15
CA ALA A 462 11.35 2.49 -7.80
C ALA A 462 12.37 3.02 -8.83
N PRO A 463 13.37 2.21 -9.27
CA PRO A 463 14.46 2.67 -10.15
C PRO A 463 14.02 3.22 -11.51
N ASP A 464 12.84 2.85 -11.99
CA ASP A 464 12.25 3.33 -13.24
C ASP A 464 11.48 4.67 -13.08
N GLY A 465 11.57 5.28 -11.90
CA GLY A 465 10.82 6.49 -11.54
C GLY A 465 9.34 6.23 -11.26
N TYR A 466 8.93 4.98 -11.26
CA TYR A 466 7.61 4.56 -10.83
C TYR A 466 7.52 4.68 -9.30
N VAL A 467 6.49 5.35 -8.82
CA VAL A 467 6.17 5.41 -7.39
C VAL A 467 5.02 4.42 -7.15
N PRO A 468 5.31 3.15 -6.86
CA PRO A 468 4.26 2.30 -6.36
C PRO A 468 3.89 2.86 -4.99
N ALA A 469 2.66 3.31 -4.84
CA ALA A 469 2.08 3.29 -3.52
C ALA A 469 2.31 1.87 -2.98
N MET A 470 2.45 1.69 -1.66
CA MET A 470 2.49 0.35 -1.05
C MET A 470 1.11 -0.32 -1.23
N THR A 471 0.59 -0.17 -2.41
CA THR A 471 -0.70 -0.54 -2.89
C THR A 471 -0.66 -1.96 -3.31
N VAL A 472 -1.41 -2.71 -2.62
CA VAL A 472 -1.73 -4.07 -3.00
C VAL A 472 -2.90 -4.00 -3.95
N LYS A 473 -2.76 -4.54 -5.15
CA LYS A 473 -3.91 -4.84 -6.00
C LYS A 473 -4.80 -5.79 -5.21
N ILE A 474 -5.99 -5.34 -4.87
CA ILE A 474 -6.97 -6.19 -4.21
C ILE A 474 -7.53 -7.12 -5.28
N SER A 475 -6.99 -8.32 -5.36
CA SER A 475 -7.48 -9.37 -6.24
C SER A 475 -8.19 -10.42 -5.41
N GLY A 476 -9.41 -10.75 -5.76
CA GLY A 476 -10.16 -11.79 -5.07
C GLY A 476 -11.15 -12.47 -6.00
N SER A 477 -10.97 -13.76 -6.19
CA SER A 477 -12.00 -14.65 -6.70
C SER A 477 -12.79 -15.20 -5.51
N LYS A 478 -14.12 -15.25 -5.60
CA LYS A 478 -15.09 -15.94 -4.70
C LYS A 478 -14.67 -15.94 -3.23
N GLN A 479 -15.20 -15.05 -2.40
CA GLN A 479 -14.64 -14.98 -1.07
C GLN A 479 -15.68 -14.71 0.01
N ASP A 480 -15.83 -15.71 0.87
CA ASP A 480 -16.52 -15.64 2.16
C ASP A 480 -15.54 -15.45 3.33
N GLY A 481 -14.29 -15.13 3.05
CA GLY A 481 -13.23 -15.08 4.04
C GLY A 481 -12.84 -13.67 4.44
N LYS A 482 -12.20 -13.54 5.60
CA LYS A 482 -11.62 -12.31 6.10
C LYS A 482 -10.29 -12.03 5.38
N PHE A 483 -10.20 -10.88 4.73
CA PHE A 483 -8.96 -10.37 4.16
C PHE A 483 -8.29 -9.39 5.09
N LEU A 484 -6.98 -9.38 5.07
CA LEU A 484 -6.19 -8.36 5.72
C LEU A 484 -5.42 -7.55 4.68
N LEU A 485 -5.66 -6.26 4.66
CA LEU A 485 -4.89 -5.33 3.84
C LEU A 485 -3.90 -4.59 4.74
N GLY A 486 -2.62 -4.92 4.60
CA GLY A 486 -1.55 -4.24 5.30
C GLY A 486 -1.36 -2.82 4.78
N VAL A 487 -1.33 -1.85 5.67
CA VAL A 487 -1.06 -0.44 5.32
C VAL A 487 -0.02 0.13 6.29
N VAL A 488 0.85 0.97 5.77
CA VAL A 488 1.85 1.72 6.54
C VAL A 488 1.62 3.20 6.31
N TRP A 489 1.47 3.98 7.38
CA TRP A 489 1.29 5.43 7.35
C TRP A 489 2.39 6.13 8.13
N PRO A 490 2.71 7.38 7.81
CA PRO A 490 3.47 8.25 8.71
C PRO A 490 2.79 8.35 10.07
N ASP A 491 3.58 8.36 11.16
CA ASP A 491 3.02 8.50 12.50
C ASP A 491 2.39 9.88 12.70
N THR A 492 1.12 9.90 13.11
CA THR A 492 0.39 11.11 13.44
C THR A 492 0.74 11.68 14.82
N GLY A 493 1.45 10.89 15.65
CA GLY A 493 1.78 11.23 17.04
C GLY A 493 0.60 11.23 18.00
N GLN A 494 -0.55 10.71 17.58
CA GLN A 494 -1.77 10.60 18.39
C GLN A 494 -1.86 9.22 19.03
N ASP A 495 -2.63 9.10 20.12
CA ASP A 495 -2.90 7.83 20.79
C ASP A 495 -4.10 7.09 20.18
N THR A 496 -4.90 7.81 19.39
CA THR A 496 -6.00 7.27 18.57
C THR A 496 -5.99 7.92 17.20
N VAL A 497 -6.39 7.19 16.18
CA VAL A 497 -6.49 7.69 14.80
C VAL A 497 -7.88 7.46 14.21
N THR A 498 -8.19 8.21 13.17
CA THR A 498 -9.41 8.08 12.36
C THR A 498 -9.02 7.62 10.96
N LEU A 499 -9.53 6.48 10.51
CA LEU A 499 -9.43 6.03 9.12
C LEU A 499 -10.57 6.63 8.31
N ASP A 500 -10.26 7.18 7.15
CA ASP A 500 -11.25 7.80 6.27
C ASP A 500 -11.08 7.33 4.81
N LEU A 501 -12.18 6.84 4.25
CA LEU A 501 -12.32 6.48 2.85
C LEU A 501 -13.27 7.49 2.22
N PRO A 502 -12.76 8.51 1.52
CA PRO A 502 -13.58 9.63 1.05
C PRO A 502 -14.42 9.34 -0.20
N GLY A 503 -14.29 8.15 -0.81
CA GLY A 503 -14.82 7.88 -2.14
C GLY A 503 -13.99 8.53 -3.25
N TYR A 504 -14.49 8.49 -4.48
CA TYR A 504 -13.85 9.11 -5.65
C TYR A 504 -14.89 9.80 -6.56
N GLY A 505 -14.44 10.43 -7.64
CA GLY A 505 -15.27 11.26 -8.51
C GLY A 505 -15.36 12.72 -8.06
N LYS A 506 -15.96 13.59 -8.91
CA LYS A 506 -16.01 15.05 -8.69
C LYS A 506 -16.68 15.46 -7.36
N ASP A 507 -17.58 14.64 -6.87
CA ASP A 507 -18.34 14.86 -5.62
C ASP A 507 -18.00 13.82 -4.54
N ASN A 508 -16.99 12.97 -4.77
CA ASN A 508 -16.61 11.84 -3.92
C ASN A 508 -17.82 10.91 -3.60
N SER A 509 -18.75 10.77 -4.53
CA SER A 509 -19.96 9.95 -4.36
C SER A 509 -19.80 8.51 -4.86
N GLN A 510 -18.67 8.18 -5.47
CA GLN A 510 -18.42 6.86 -6.04
C GLN A 510 -17.51 6.02 -5.15
N GLY A 511 -17.71 4.71 -5.18
CA GLY A 511 -16.93 3.73 -4.42
C GLY A 511 -17.34 3.64 -2.95
N VAL A 512 -16.52 2.94 -2.17
CA VAL A 512 -16.69 2.81 -0.72
C VAL A 512 -16.44 4.14 -0.05
N VAL A 513 -17.42 4.62 0.70
CA VAL A 513 -17.31 5.86 1.49
C VAL A 513 -17.60 5.50 2.95
N ALA A 514 -16.59 5.57 3.79
CA ALA A 514 -16.70 5.15 5.19
C ALA A 514 -15.69 5.88 6.07
N ARG A 515 -16.00 5.97 7.36
CA ARG A 515 -15.08 6.49 8.38
C ARG A 515 -15.10 5.59 9.61
N LEU A 516 -13.90 5.22 10.10
CA LEU A 516 -13.70 4.52 11.36
C LEU A 516 -12.98 5.43 12.33
N THR A 517 -13.60 5.66 13.51
CA THR A 517 -13.05 6.50 14.58
C THR A 517 -12.47 5.65 15.72
N ASP A 518 -11.82 6.30 16.66
CA ASP A 518 -11.37 5.71 17.92
C ASP A 518 -10.48 4.47 17.75
N ILE A 519 -9.65 4.46 16.70
CA ILE A 519 -8.70 3.39 16.44
C ILE A 519 -7.49 3.58 17.36
N PRO A 520 -7.23 2.69 18.33
CA PRO A 520 -6.11 2.84 19.24
C PRO A 520 -4.77 2.65 18.53
N VAL A 521 -3.77 3.44 18.96
CA VAL A 521 -2.37 3.31 18.59
C VAL A 521 -1.62 2.56 19.70
N GLU A 522 -1.16 1.36 19.39
CA GLU A 522 -0.35 0.53 20.30
C GLU A 522 1.14 0.80 20.06
N ASN A 523 1.96 0.86 21.14
CA ASN A 523 3.42 1.08 21.09
C ASN A 523 4.19 -0.24 21.08
#